data_3302b63b902ffb9354f146395bcd7d96
#
_entry.id   3302b63b902ffb9354f146395bcd7d96
#
_cell.length_a   1.000
_cell.length_b   1.000
_cell.length_c   1.000
_cell.angle_alpha   90.00
_cell.angle_beta   90.00
_cell.angle_gamma   90.00
#
_symmetry.space_group_name_H-M   'P 1'
#
loop_
_entity.id
_entity.type
_entity.pdbx_description
1 polymer ?
#
loop_
_entity_poly.entity_id
_entity_poly.type
_entity_poly.pdbx_seq_one_letter_code
_entity_poly.pdbx_strand_id
1 'polypeptide(L)'
;MNEIYLNCPHPQQYHCIICHNKQGFEFAKSRFGDYSNRIYLSDTGVEGTVDVSNGYPSNLYGELPFYNWIAQNLRPVDFVCVHHYRRKLPLSIGLTLPAPIEFKGSLAQQMAYYHSPVLSDAIMRTLSPVEQQVFMGANQLIPYNMMNAQVEFIQRTYLPWIMDKITALRLVLGLDFKPDASFFEPHEGKRTDSWYQNRVYAFAMERYTTLFFLTQNIDRTYAQVKLLQPNQYI
;
A
#
# COMPACT_ATOMS: atom_id res chain seq x y z
N MET A 1 15.92 8.78 -15.87
CA MET A 1 16.42 7.57 -15.18
C MET A 1 17.84 7.88 -14.71
N ASN A 2 18.07 7.91 -13.41
CA ASN A 2 19.43 8.11 -12.92
C ASN A 2 20.21 6.80 -13.12
N GLU A 3 21.14 6.77 -14.05
CA GLU A 3 22.02 5.63 -14.37
C GLU A 3 22.81 5.06 -13.18
N ILE A 4 22.83 5.79 -12.06
CA ILE A 4 23.57 5.44 -10.84
C ILE A 4 23.09 4.10 -10.22
N TYR A 5 21.81 3.73 -10.40
CA TYR A 5 21.25 2.54 -9.77
C TYR A 5 21.48 1.23 -10.55
N LEU A 6 21.87 1.31 -11.83
CA LEU A 6 21.97 0.15 -12.70
C LEU A 6 23.36 -0.50 -12.75
N ASN A 7 24.42 0.17 -12.29
CA ASN A 7 25.81 -0.26 -12.50
C ASN A 7 26.51 -0.92 -11.29
N CYS A 8 25.78 -1.16 -10.19
CA CYS A 8 26.40 -1.85 -9.05
C CYS A 8 26.37 -3.38 -9.26
N PRO A 9 27.53 -4.11 -9.18
CA PRO A 9 27.57 -5.55 -9.46
C PRO A 9 26.89 -6.40 -8.39
N HIS A 10 26.68 -5.85 -7.18
CA HIS A 10 26.04 -6.55 -6.07
C HIS A 10 24.61 -6.09 -5.84
N PRO A 11 23.73 -6.96 -5.27
CA PRO A 11 22.40 -6.55 -4.83
C PRO A 11 22.48 -5.36 -3.87
N GLN A 12 21.63 -4.36 -4.10
CA GLN A 12 21.52 -3.18 -3.25
C GLN A 12 20.26 -3.27 -2.40
N GLN A 13 20.27 -2.58 -1.26
CA GLN A 13 19.09 -2.42 -0.43
C GLN A 13 18.67 -0.95 -0.39
N TYR A 14 17.49 -0.67 -0.91
CA TYR A 14 16.91 0.66 -0.97
C TYR A 14 15.83 0.84 0.09
N HIS A 15 15.73 2.06 0.59
CA HIS A 15 14.59 2.51 1.38
C HIS A 15 13.76 3.45 0.50
N CYS A 16 12.58 3.01 0.09
CA CYS A 16 11.62 3.82 -0.62
C CYS A 16 10.66 4.46 0.39
N ILE A 17 10.70 5.78 0.52
CA ILE A 17 9.94 6.54 1.50
C ILE A 17 8.84 7.32 0.78
N ILE A 18 7.59 6.98 1.06
CA ILE A 18 6.41 7.60 0.46
C ILE A 18 6.11 8.91 1.16
N CYS A 19 6.08 10.00 0.37
CA CYS A 19 5.83 11.37 0.82
C CYS A 19 4.69 11.99 -0.01
N HIS A 20 3.59 12.39 0.64
CA HIS A 20 2.42 12.93 -0.05
C HIS A 20 2.42 14.46 -0.19
N ASN A 21 3.33 15.17 0.49
CA ASN A 21 3.46 16.62 0.43
C ASN A 21 4.85 17.05 0.91
N LYS A 22 5.18 18.34 0.73
CA LYS A 22 6.46 18.93 1.10
C LYS A 22 6.77 18.75 2.59
N GLN A 23 5.81 18.99 3.49
CA GLN A 23 6.01 18.82 4.92
C GLN A 23 6.35 17.38 5.29
N GLY A 24 5.66 16.41 4.68
CA GLY A 24 5.94 14.98 4.83
C GLY A 24 7.33 14.61 4.33
N PHE A 25 7.78 15.19 3.22
CA PHE A 25 9.12 14.98 2.68
C PHE A 25 10.21 15.53 3.61
N GLU A 26 10.09 16.78 4.06
CA GLU A 26 11.06 17.40 4.97
C GLU A 26 11.14 16.62 6.30
N PHE A 27 9.99 16.20 6.83
CA PHE A 27 9.94 15.37 8.02
C PHE A 27 10.61 14.01 7.77
N ALA A 28 10.31 13.33 6.66
CA ALA A 28 10.93 12.06 6.30
C ALA A 28 12.45 12.22 6.17
N LYS A 29 12.92 13.24 5.49
CA LYS A 29 14.35 13.54 5.31
C LYS A 29 15.06 13.72 6.64
N SER A 30 14.43 14.38 7.62
CA SER A 30 14.98 14.55 8.99
C SER A 30 15.07 13.23 9.76
N ARG A 31 14.27 12.21 9.43
CA ARG A 31 14.18 10.94 10.16
C ARG A 31 14.91 9.77 9.48
N PHE A 32 14.94 9.77 8.16
CA PHE A 32 15.60 8.72 7.38
C PHE A 32 16.98 9.12 6.90
N GLY A 33 17.30 10.42 6.88
CA GLY A 33 18.58 10.96 6.43
C GLY A 33 18.71 11.02 4.90
N ASP A 34 19.78 11.65 4.43
CA ASP A 34 20.09 11.86 3.02
C ASP A 34 21.23 10.93 2.58
N TYR A 35 20.96 9.65 2.51
CA TYR A 35 21.90 8.61 2.07
C TYR A 35 21.57 8.15 0.66
N SER A 36 22.57 7.71 -0.11
CA SER A 36 22.43 7.28 -1.51
C SER A 36 21.41 6.15 -1.74
N ASN A 37 21.13 5.35 -0.71
CA ASN A 37 20.12 4.28 -0.77
C ASN A 37 18.74 4.71 -0.24
N ARG A 38 18.48 6.00 -0.04
CA ARG A 38 17.17 6.56 0.32
C ARG A 38 16.54 7.18 -0.91
N ILE A 39 15.38 6.68 -1.27
CA ILE A 39 14.60 7.17 -2.42
C ILE A 39 13.29 7.72 -1.88
N TYR A 40 13.14 9.02 -1.97
CA TYR A 40 11.91 9.71 -1.57
C TYR A 40 10.98 9.78 -2.78
N LEU A 41 9.80 9.21 -2.66
CA LEU A 41 8.82 9.06 -3.74
C LEU A 41 7.60 9.94 -3.47
N SER A 42 7.11 10.64 -4.49
CA SER A 42 5.88 11.42 -4.41
C SER A 42 5.14 11.41 -5.74
N ASP A 43 3.81 11.38 -5.72
CA ASP A 43 2.96 11.54 -6.90
C ASP A 43 2.36 12.97 -7.01
N THR A 44 2.81 13.88 -6.16
CA THR A 44 2.30 15.27 -6.09
C THR A 44 3.34 16.30 -6.50
N GLY A 45 4.45 15.88 -7.13
CA GLY A 45 5.48 16.78 -7.65
C GLY A 45 6.26 17.54 -6.57
N VAL A 46 6.48 16.94 -5.41
CA VAL A 46 7.28 17.55 -4.33
C VAL A 46 8.74 17.67 -4.77
N GLU A 47 9.28 18.88 -4.76
CA GLU A 47 10.68 19.13 -5.09
C GLU A 47 11.63 18.32 -4.21
N GLY A 48 12.62 17.66 -4.81
CA GLY A 48 13.58 16.78 -4.13
C GLY A 48 13.10 15.34 -3.96
N THR A 49 11.92 15.01 -4.45
CA THR A 49 11.42 13.62 -4.55
C THR A 49 11.46 13.12 -5.99
N VAL A 50 11.40 11.80 -6.14
CA VAL A 50 11.15 11.17 -7.45
C VAL A 50 9.64 11.21 -7.70
N ASP A 51 9.24 11.77 -8.83
CA ASP A 51 7.84 11.80 -9.27
C ASP A 51 7.41 10.40 -9.75
N VAL A 52 6.35 9.88 -9.15
CA VAL A 52 5.76 8.58 -9.49
C VAL A 52 4.37 8.72 -10.11
N SER A 53 3.98 9.90 -10.58
CA SER A 53 2.71 10.14 -11.26
C SER A 53 2.63 9.30 -12.54
N ASN A 54 1.83 8.24 -12.52
CA ASN A 54 1.75 7.23 -13.59
C ASN A 54 0.31 6.81 -13.91
N GLY A 55 -0.63 7.73 -13.77
CA GLY A 55 -2.06 7.46 -14.00
C GLY A 55 -2.81 6.82 -12.82
N TYR A 56 -2.13 6.54 -11.71
CA TYR A 56 -2.72 6.01 -10.47
C TYR A 56 -2.47 6.99 -9.30
N PRO A 57 -3.24 8.08 -9.17
CA PRO A 57 -2.99 9.06 -8.10
C PRO A 57 -3.18 8.43 -6.71
N SER A 58 -2.26 8.70 -5.79
CA SER A 58 -2.22 8.05 -4.46
C SER A 58 -3.41 8.43 -3.57
N ASN A 59 -4.00 9.60 -3.79
CA ASN A 59 -5.23 9.98 -3.10
C ASN A 59 -6.41 9.06 -3.40
N LEU A 60 -6.35 8.28 -4.48
CA LEU A 60 -7.36 7.29 -4.87
C LEU A 60 -6.85 5.86 -4.71
N TYR A 61 -5.60 5.59 -5.13
CA TYR A 61 -5.00 4.25 -5.23
C TYR A 61 -4.01 3.91 -4.11
N GLY A 62 -3.78 4.81 -3.16
CA GLY A 62 -2.84 4.57 -2.05
C GLY A 62 -1.41 4.37 -2.53
N GLU A 63 -0.82 3.27 -2.15
CA GLU A 63 0.60 2.96 -2.40
C GLU A 63 0.87 2.33 -3.79
N LEU A 64 -0.14 2.08 -4.60
CA LEU A 64 0.00 1.43 -5.91
C LEU A 64 0.98 2.14 -6.87
N PRO A 65 0.94 3.48 -7.05
CA PRO A 65 1.88 4.18 -7.93
C PRO A 65 3.34 3.99 -7.53
N PHE A 66 3.60 3.90 -6.23
CA PHE A 66 4.95 3.72 -5.69
C PHE A 66 5.49 2.31 -5.97
N TYR A 67 4.65 1.27 -5.80
CA TYR A 67 5.02 -0.10 -6.17
C TYR A 67 5.25 -0.26 -7.67
N ASN A 68 4.44 0.41 -8.48
CA ASN A 68 4.61 0.41 -9.93
C ASN A 68 5.95 1.06 -10.33
N TRP A 69 6.30 2.19 -9.71
CA TRP A 69 7.60 2.83 -9.92
C TRP A 69 8.77 1.92 -9.50
N ILE A 70 8.70 1.29 -8.34
CA ILE A 70 9.72 0.33 -7.84
C ILE A 70 9.92 -0.79 -8.86
N ALA A 71 8.83 -1.38 -9.33
CA ALA A 71 8.88 -2.48 -10.29
C ALA A 71 9.51 -2.08 -11.65
N GLN A 72 9.35 -0.85 -12.07
CA GLN A 72 9.87 -0.36 -13.36
C GLN A 72 11.30 0.18 -13.29
N ASN A 73 11.78 0.59 -12.13
CA ASN A 73 13.02 1.36 -12.02
C ASN A 73 14.12 0.70 -11.18
N LEU A 74 13.80 -0.30 -10.36
CA LEU A 74 14.81 -1.03 -9.58
C LEU A 74 15.07 -2.41 -10.20
N ARG A 75 16.30 -2.94 -9.99
CA ARG A 75 16.69 -4.23 -10.54
C ARG A 75 16.04 -5.38 -9.78
N PRO A 76 15.68 -6.49 -10.44
CA PRO A 76 15.08 -7.67 -9.80
C PRO A 76 15.88 -8.21 -8.61
N VAL A 77 17.22 -8.14 -8.68
CA VAL A 77 18.13 -8.65 -7.65
C VAL A 77 18.21 -7.77 -6.41
N ASP A 78 17.76 -6.53 -6.48
CA ASP A 78 17.80 -5.58 -5.36
C ASP A 78 16.72 -5.88 -4.33
N PHE A 79 16.93 -5.36 -3.12
CA PHE A 79 15.94 -5.37 -2.05
C PHE A 79 15.40 -3.97 -1.82
N VAL A 80 14.13 -3.89 -1.47
CA VAL A 80 13.48 -2.63 -1.14
C VAL A 80 12.72 -2.74 0.16
N CYS A 81 12.87 -1.74 1.02
CA CYS A 81 12.03 -1.54 2.17
C CYS A 81 11.14 -0.32 1.93
N VAL A 82 9.84 -0.55 1.76
CA VAL A 82 8.85 0.50 1.55
C VAL A 82 8.41 1.06 2.90
N HIS A 83 8.56 2.37 3.06
CA HIS A 83 8.17 3.10 4.25
C HIS A 83 7.13 4.17 3.91
N HIS A 84 6.34 4.55 4.91
CA HIS A 84 5.58 5.78 4.86
C HIS A 84 6.33 6.89 5.62
N TYR A 85 6.25 8.14 5.21
CA TYR A 85 7.00 9.24 5.85
C TYR A 85 6.84 9.31 7.39
N ARG A 86 5.71 8.85 7.93
CA ARG A 86 5.44 8.79 9.38
C ARG A 86 5.69 7.43 10.02
N ARG A 87 6.02 6.41 9.23
CA ARG A 87 6.11 5.03 9.70
C ARG A 87 7.32 4.34 9.11
N LYS A 88 8.05 3.67 9.96
CA LYS A 88 9.25 2.91 9.56
C LYS A 88 9.05 1.43 9.84
N LEU A 89 9.19 0.62 8.80
CA LEU A 89 9.29 -0.83 8.91
C LEU A 89 10.75 -1.17 9.24
N PRO A 90 11.03 -2.03 10.21
CA PRO A 90 12.39 -2.52 10.47
C PRO A 90 12.98 -3.21 9.23
N LEU A 91 14.28 -3.04 9.03
CA LEU A 91 15.00 -3.81 8.02
C LEU A 91 15.14 -5.26 8.46
N SER A 92 15.01 -6.15 7.50
CA SER A 92 15.21 -7.58 7.70
C SER A 92 15.75 -8.22 6.42
N ILE A 93 16.28 -9.42 6.56
CA ILE A 93 16.58 -10.29 5.41
C ILE A 93 15.30 -11.06 5.08
N GLY A 94 14.92 -11.04 3.80
CA GLY A 94 13.70 -11.70 3.32
C GLY A 94 12.44 -10.83 3.33
N LEU A 95 11.31 -11.46 3.06
CA LEU A 95 10.02 -10.79 2.99
C LEU A 95 9.51 -10.49 4.41
N THR A 96 9.34 -9.20 4.69
CA THR A 96 8.81 -8.73 5.98
C THR A 96 7.67 -7.75 5.76
N LEU A 97 6.61 -7.95 6.52
CA LEU A 97 5.39 -7.17 6.49
C LEU A 97 5.14 -6.49 7.85
N PRO A 98 4.33 -5.43 7.90
CA PRO A 98 3.80 -4.93 9.15
C PRO A 98 3.07 -6.04 9.92
N ALA A 99 3.21 -6.05 11.24
CA ALA A 99 2.42 -6.94 12.08
C ALA A 99 0.92 -6.71 11.84
N PRO A 100 0.14 -7.77 11.66
CA PRO A 100 -1.29 -7.66 11.43
C PRO A 100 -1.99 -6.96 12.60
N ILE A 101 -3.05 -6.23 12.29
CA ILE A 101 -3.99 -5.67 13.26
C ILE A 101 -5.18 -6.63 13.35
N GLU A 102 -5.43 -7.16 14.53
CA GLU A 102 -6.59 -8.00 14.80
C GLU A 102 -7.82 -7.15 15.15
N PHE A 103 -9.00 -7.61 14.76
CA PHE A 103 -10.27 -6.95 15.04
C PHE A 103 -11.41 -7.97 15.23
N LYS A 104 -12.56 -7.49 15.72
CA LYS A 104 -13.77 -8.31 15.82
C LYS A 104 -14.44 -8.41 14.44
N GLY A 105 -14.86 -9.61 14.08
CA GLY A 105 -15.50 -9.88 12.79
C GLY A 105 -14.51 -10.20 11.67
N SER A 106 -14.96 -10.13 10.44
CA SER A 106 -14.17 -10.46 9.25
C SER A 106 -13.65 -9.24 8.51
N LEU A 107 -12.72 -9.44 7.57
CA LEU A 107 -12.27 -8.39 6.63
C LEU A 107 -13.44 -7.75 5.88
N ALA A 108 -14.42 -8.56 5.45
CA ALA A 108 -15.62 -8.08 4.78
C ALA A 108 -16.45 -7.18 5.69
N GLN A 109 -16.70 -7.61 6.94
CA GLN A 109 -17.44 -6.83 7.93
C GLN A 109 -16.70 -5.54 8.29
N GLN A 110 -15.38 -5.62 8.48
CA GLN A 110 -14.54 -4.46 8.75
C GLN A 110 -14.59 -3.45 7.61
N MET A 111 -14.53 -3.93 6.35
CA MET A 111 -14.63 -3.08 5.16
C MET A 111 -16.01 -2.42 5.07
N ALA A 112 -17.08 -3.17 5.24
CA ALA A 112 -18.44 -2.65 5.23
C ALA A 112 -18.66 -1.62 6.33
N TYR A 113 -18.17 -1.89 7.55
CA TYR A 113 -18.35 -1.02 8.70
C TYR A 113 -17.58 0.30 8.57
N TYR A 114 -16.26 0.27 8.28
CA TYR A 114 -15.44 1.48 8.29
C TYR A 114 -15.48 2.27 6.97
N HIS A 115 -15.87 1.64 5.88
CA HIS A 115 -15.89 2.28 4.56
C HIS A 115 -17.28 2.19 3.94
N SER A 116 -17.61 1.08 3.27
CA SER A 116 -18.88 0.94 2.57
C SER A 116 -19.27 -0.53 2.38
N PRO A 117 -20.55 -0.90 2.65
CA PRO A 117 -21.08 -2.21 2.28
C PRO A 117 -20.97 -2.46 0.77
N VAL A 118 -21.23 -1.44 -0.06
CA VAL A 118 -21.12 -1.52 -1.52
C VAL A 118 -19.69 -1.83 -1.95
N LEU A 119 -18.69 -1.23 -1.30
CA LEU A 119 -17.29 -1.52 -1.59
C LEU A 119 -16.90 -2.94 -1.13
N SER A 120 -17.40 -3.40 0.01
CA SER A 120 -17.19 -4.76 0.48
C SER A 120 -17.75 -5.79 -0.52
N ASP A 121 -18.98 -5.58 -1.00
CA ASP A 121 -19.61 -6.43 -2.01
C ASP A 121 -18.88 -6.36 -3.36
N ALA A 122 -18.43 -5.19 -3.77
CA ALA A 122 -17.63 -5.03 -4.99
C ALA A 122 -16.30 -5.79 -4.92
N ILE A 123 -15.59 -5.72 -3.78
CA ILE A 123 -14.39 -6.52 -3.55
C ILE A 123 -14.71 -8.01 -3.65
N MET A 124 -15.77 -8.47 -2.96
CA MET A 124 -16.19 -9.88 -2.97
C MET A 124 -16.34 -10.43 -4.39
N ARG A 125 -16.90 -9.64 -5.32
CA ARG A 125 -17.10 -10.05 -6.73
C ARG A 125 -15.81 -10.21 -7.52
N THR A 126 -14.69 -9.67 -7.03
CA THR A 126 -13.37 -9.79 -7.68
C THR A 126 -12.58 -11.01 -7.19
N LEU A 127 -13.08 -11.71 -6.20
CA LEU A 127 -12.36 -12.76 -5.49
C LEU A 127 -12.71 -14.15 -6.01
N SER A 128 -11.72 -15.02 -6.06
CA SER A 128 -11.92 -16.47 -6.23
C SER A 128 -12.64 -17.07 -5.02
N PRO A 129 -13.22 -18.27 -5.13
CA PRO A 129 -13.92 -18.90 -4.00
C PRO A 129 -13.06 -19.05 -2.72
N VAL A 130 -11.77 -19.35 -2.86
CA VAL A 130 -10.83 -19.46 -1.73
C VAL A 130 -10.59 -18.10 -1.10
N GLU A 131 -10.37 -17.06 -1.89
CA GLU A 131 -10.19 -15.70 -1.42
C GLU A 131 -11.46 -15.16 -0.74
N GLN A 132 -12.65 -15.51 -1.26
CA GLN A 132 -13.93 -15.16 -0.65
C GLN A 132 -14.06 -15.77 0.76
N GLN A 133 -13.71 -17.04 0.93
CA GLN A 133 -13.71 -17.69 2.24
C GLN A 133 -12.78 -16.97 3.22
N VAL A 134 -11.57 -16.59 2.80
CA VAL A 134 -10.64 -15.84 3.64
C VAL A 134 -11.18 -14.44 3.93
N PHE A 135 -11.74 -13.74 2.95
CA PHE A 135 -12.31 -12.39 3.14
C PHE A 135 -13.47 -12.39 4.14
N MET A 136 -14.30 -13.44 4.12
CA MET A 136 -15.42 -13.63 5.04
C MET A 136 -15.02 -14.18 6.42
N GLY A 137 -13.84 -14.78 6.55
CA GLY A 137 -13.44 -15.46 7.79
C GLY A 137 -12.26 -14.82 8.53
N ALA A 138 -11.34 -14.15 7.82
CA ALA A 138 -10.15 -13.59 8.45
C ALA A 138 -10.49 -12.34 9.29
N ASN A 139 -9.95 -12.29 10.51
CA ASN A 139 -10.14 -11.21 11.48
C ASN A 139 -8.90 -10.33 11.67
N GLN A 140 -8.04 -10.29 10.66
CA GLN A 140 -6.78 -9.52 10.70
C GLN A 140 -6.58 -8.74 9.41
N LEU A 141 -5.87 -7.62 9.50
CA LEU A 141 -5.47 -6.75 8.39
C LEU A 141 -3.97 -6.50 8.46
N ILE A 142 -3.26 -6.70 7.35
CA ILE A 142 -1.88 -6.22 7.16
C ILE A 142 -1.97 -4.75 6.76
N PRO A 143 -1.62 -3.82 7.66
CA PRO A 143 -1.89 -2.41 7.45
C PRO A 143 -0.82 -1.72 6.60
N TYR A 144 -1.14 -0.54 6.08
CA TYR A 144 -0.24 0.46 5.51
C TYR A 144 0.41 0.11 4.18
N ASN A 145 0.15 -1.07 3.60
CA ASN A 145 0.78 -1.51 2.34
C ASN A 145 2.31 -1.33 2.31
N MET A 146 2.98 -1.55 3.44
CA MET A 146 4.44 -1.48 3.58
C MET A 146 5.02 -2.89 3.50
N MET A 147 6.20 -3.03 2.91
CA MET A 147 6.93 -4.30 2.93
C MET A 147 8.44 -4.09 2.79
N ASN A 148 9.20 -5.06 3.29
CA ASN A 148 10.58 -5.30 2.89
C ASN A 148 10.60 -6.55 2.03
N ALA A 149 11.08 -6.44 0.79
CA ALA A 149 11.04 -7.54 -0.17
C ALA A 149 12.14 -7.41 -1.22
N GLN A 150 12.44 -8.51 -1.88
CA GLN A 150 13.21 -8.48 -3.12
C GLN A 150 12.35 -7.84 -4.22
N VAL A 151 12.97 -7.02 -5.07
CA VAL A 151 12.26 -6.32 -6.15
C VAL A 151 11.63 -7.30 -7.14
N GLU A 152 12.29 -8.43 -7.42
CA GLU A 152 11.73 -9.49 -8.27
C GLU A 152 10.39 -10.03 -7.76
N PHE A 153 10.24 -10.20 -6.45
CA PHE A 153 8.97 -10.61 -5.84
C PHE A 153 7.87 -9.58 -6.11
N ILE A 154 8.18 -8.28 -5.99
CA ILE A 154 7.24 -7.21 -6.30
C ILE A 154 6.87 -7.24 -7.77
N GLN A 155 7.85 -7.34 -8.67
CA GLN A 155 7.67 -7.29 -10.12
C GLN A 155 6.85 -8.46 -10.67
N ARG A 156 7.15 -9.70 -10.21
CA ARG A 156 6.64 -10.92 -10.83
C ARG A 156 5.49 -11.58 -10.10
N THR A 157 5.30 -11.24 -8.83
CA THR A 157 4.34 -11.97 -7.99
C THR A 157 3.31 -11.04 -7.36
N TYR A 158 3.75 -10.07 -6.56
CA TYR A 158 2.84 -9.24 -5.79
C TYR A 158 2.09 -8.20 -6.64
N LEU A 159 2.84 -7.36 -7.37
CA LEU A 159 2.23 -6.25 -8.11
C LEU A 159 1.29 -6.73 -9.23
N PRO A 160 1.63 -7.74 -10.06
CA PRO A 160 0.69 -8.26 -11.06
C PRO A 160 -0.62 -8.72 -10.44
N TRP A 161 -0.57 -9.46 -9.34
CA TRP A 161 -1.77 -9.91 -8.65
C TRP A 161 -2.63 -8.74 -8.12
N ILE A 162 -2.01 -7.74 -7.48
CA ILE A 162 -2.71 -6.53 -7.02
C ILE A 162 -3.33 -5.76 -8.19
N MET A 163 -2.60 -5.61 -9.29
CA MET A 163 -3.09 -4.92 -10.49
C MET A 163 -4.31 -5.61 -11.10
N ASP A 164 -4.33 -6.94 -11.15
CA ASP A 164 -5.48 -7.73 -11.63
C ASP A 164 -6.70 -7.46 -10.74
N LYS A 165 -6.54 -7.49 -9.41
CA LYS A 165 -7.63 -7.21 -8.46
C LYS A 165 -8.15 -5.78 -8.55
N ILE A 166 -7.27 -4.79 -8.63
CA ILE A 166 -7.67 -3.38 -8.80
C ILE A 166 -8.37 -3.17 -10.14
N THR A 167 -7.89 -3.81 -11.21
CA THR A 167 -8.54 -3.73 -12.53
C THR A 167 -9.93 -4.36 -12.49
N ALA A 168 -10.07 -5.54 -11.90
CA ALA A 168 -11.36 -6.18 -11.72
C ALA A 168 -12.32 -5.31 -10.88
N LEU A 169 -11.83 -4.70 -9.79
CA LEU A 169 -12.64 -3.82 -8.96
C LEU A 169 -13.13 -2.57 -9.73
N ARG A 170 -12.25 -1.97 -10.55
CA ARG A 170 -12.64 -0.86 -11.43
C ARG A 170 -13.75 -1.23 -12.41
N LEU A 171 -13.69 -2.45 -12.96
CA LEU A 171 -14.77 -2.94 -13.85
C LEU A 171 -16.08 -3.15 -13.09
N VAL A 172 -16.02 -3.68 -11.87
CA VAL A 172 -17.21 -3.91 -11.02
C VAL A 172 -17.87 -2.59 -10.59
N LEU A 173 -17.06 -1.58 -10.22
CA LEU A 173 -17.56 -0.26 -9.79
C LEU A 173 -17.92 0.65 -10.97
N GLY A 174 -17.36 0.40 -12.15
CA GLY A 174 -17.38 1.30 -13.32
C GLY A 174 -16.05 2.04 -13.46
N LEU A 175 -15.53 2.15 -14.69
CA LEU A 175 -14.18 2.69 -14.96
C LEU A 175 -13.99 4.14 -14.47
N ASP A 176 -15.06 4.94 -14.52
CA ASP A 176 -15.06 6.35 -14.11
C ASP A 176 -15.69 6.56 -12.72
N PHE A 177 -15.76 5.48 -11.93
CA PHE A 177 -16.39 5.52 -10.62
C PHE A 177 -15.75 6.58 -9.73
N LYS A 178 -16.59 7.47 -9.22
CA LYS A 178 -16.24 8.46 -8.19
C LYS A 178 -17.23 8.28 -7.04
N PRO A 179 -16.75 7.94 -5.84
CA PRO A 179 -17.63 7.80 -4.69
C PRO A 179 -18.26 9.16 -4.34
N ASP A 180 -19.55 9.16 -4.09
CA ASP A 180 -20.27 10.30 -3.53
C ASP A 180 -20.63 10.05 -2.05
N ALA A 181 -21.27 11.02 -1.42
CA ALA A 181 -21.63 10.93 0.00
C ALA A 181 -22.56 9.74 0.32
N SER A 182 -23.36 9.28 -0.65
CA SER A 182 -24.29 8.17 -0.46
C SER A 182 -23.60 6.80 -0.47
N PHE A 183 -22.37 6.74 -1.00
CA PHE A 183 -21.57 5.51 -1.02
C PHE A 183 -21.08 5.10 0.37
N PHE A 184 -21.00 6.06 1.30
CA PHE A 184 -20.47 5.87 2.64
C PHE A 184 -21.54 6.11 3.70
N GLU A 185 -22.04 5.05 4.33
CA GLU A 185 -22.95 5.19 5.44
C GLU A 185 -22.24 5.82 6.66
N PRO A 186 -22.73 6.97 7.18
CA PRO A 186 -22.14 7.56 8.37
C PRO A 186 -22.47 6.71 9.61
N HIS A 187 -21.47 6.50 10.46
CA HIS A 187 -21.68 5.91 11.80
C HIS A 187 -20.61 6.44 12.77
N GLU A 188 -20.83 6.23 14.05
CA GLU A 188 -19.90 6.66 15.10
C GLU A 188 -18.50 6.03 14.90
N GLY A 189 -17.46 6.85 15.02
CA GLY A 189 -16.07 6.43 14.86
C GLY A 189 -15.58 6.34 13.40
N LYS A 190 -16.46 6.53 12.41
CA LYS A 190 -16.07 6.53 11.01
C LYS A 190 -15.63 7.94 10.57
N ARG A 191 -14.51 8.02 9.88
CA ARG A 191 -14.12 9.25 9.18
C ARG A 191 -15.04 9.46 7.98
N THR A 192 -15.76 10.58 7.97
CA THR A 192 -16.72 10.93 6.91
C THR A 192 -16.22 12.03 5.98
N ASP A 193 -14.99 12.54 6.20
CA ASP A 193 -14.43 13.55 5.30
C ASP A 193 -14.26 12.97 3.89
N SER A 194 -14.68 13.74 2.89
CA SER A 194 -14.68 13.30 1.49
C SER A 194 -13.30 12.94 0.98
N TRP A 195 -12.25 13.63 1.46
CA TRP A 195 -10.87 13.31 1.08
C TRP A 195 -10.47 11.91 1.51
N TYR A 196 -10.79 11.53 2.76
CA TYR A 196 -10.48 10.19 3.26
C TYR A 196 -11.29 9.12 2.55
N GLN A 197 -12.59 9.36 2.36
CA GLN A 197 -13.49 8.37 1.75
C GLN A 197 -13.26 8.19 0.24
N ASN A 198 -12.71 9.18 -0.45
CA ASN A 198 -12.33 9.04 -1.86
C ASN A 198 -11.20 8.02 -2.11
N ARG A 199 -10.52 7.53 -1.07
CA ARG A 199 -9.42 6.55 -1.17
C ARG A 199 -9.91 5.11 -1.36
N VAL A 200 -10.93 4.88 -2.14
CA VAL A 200 -11.61 3.59 -2.34
C VAL A 200 -10.65 2.46 -2.70
N TYR A 201 -9.80 2.66 -3.70
CA TYR A 201 -8.85 1.65 -4.15
C TYR A 201 -7.68 1.46 -3.17
N ALA A 202 -7.30 2.50 -2.43
CA ALA A 202 -6.31 2.40 -1.36
C ALA A 202 -6.80 1.48 -0.23
N PHE A 203 -8.06 1.61 0.17
CA PHE A 203 -8.66 0.72 1.16
C PHE A 203 -8.82 -0.71 0.65
N ALA A 204 -9.21 -0.87 -0.62
CA ALA A 204 -9.25 -2.18 -1.26
C ALA A 204 -7.85 -2.82 -1.33
N MET A 205 -6.81 -2.04 -1.66
CA MET A 205 -5.44 -2.53 -1.75
C MET A 205 -4.94 -3.12 -0.42
N GLU A 206 -5.24 -2.52 0.74
CA GLU A 206 -4.88 -3.11 2.04
C GLU A 206 -5.55 -4.47 2.27
N ARG A 207 -6.82 -4.64 1.86
CA ARG A 207 -7.53 -5.93 1.95
C ARG A 207 -6.97 -6.93 0.96
N TYR A 208 -6.72 -6.53 -0.27
CA TYR A 208 -6.08 -7.38 -1.26
C TYR A 208 -4.67 -7.81 -0.84
N THR A 209 -3.86 -6.90 -0.29
CA THR A 209 -2.54 -7.24 0.28
C THR A 209 -2.70 -8.31 1.37
N THR A 210 -3.66 -8.14 2.27
CA THR A 210 -3.94 -9.13 3.32
C THR A 210 -4.37 -10.47 2.73
N LEU A 211 -5.31 -10.47 1.79
CA LEU A 211 -5.79 -11.67 1.11
C LEU A 211 -4.66 -12.39 0.37
N PHE A 212 -3.84 -11.64 -0.37
CA PHE A 212 -2.67 -12.19 -1.05
C PHE A 212 -1.80 -12.99 -0.09
N PHE A 213 -1.42 -12.40 1.02
CA PHE A 213 -0.55 -13.07 1.98
C PHE A 213 -1.24 -14.17 2.82
N LEU A 214 -2.54 -14.17 2.94
CA LEU A 214 -3.28 -15.25 3.61
C LEU A 214 -3.59 -16.43 2.70
N THR A 215 -3.69 -16.21 1.40
CA THR A 215 -4.05 -17.26 0.43
C THR A 215 -2.84 -17.86 -0.29
N GLN A 216 -1.73 -17.10 -0.40
CA GLN A 216 -0.51 -17.60 -1.01
C GLN A 216 0.42 -18.21 0.05
N ASN A 217 0.97 -19.38 -0.24
CA ASN A 217 1.95 -20.06 0.63
C ASN A 217 3.34 -19.44 0.43
N ILE A 218 3.53 -18.22 0.97
CA ILE A 218 4.77 -17.46 0.85
C ILE A 218 5.38 -17.29 2.23
N ASP A 219 6.65 -17.69 2.38
CA ASP A 219 7.41 -17.48 3.60
C ASP A 219 7.59 -15.97 3.87
N ARG A 220 7.20 -15.56 5.06
CA ARG A 220 7.23 -14.16 5.48
C ARG A 220 7.41 -14.02 6.97
N THR A 221 7.92 -12.87 7.37
CA THR A 221 7.99 -12.44 8.77
C THR A 221 7.10 -11.22 9.00
N TYR A 222 6.75 -10.97 10.25
CA TYR A 222 6.02 -9.79 10.64
C TYR A 222 6.83 -8.95 11.62
N ALA A 223 6.76 -7.62 11.47
CA ALA A 223 7.48 -6.70 12.32
C ALA A 223 6.60 -5.55 12.80
N GLN A 224 6.85 -5.08 14.01
CA GLN A 224 6.19 -3.90 14.54
C GLN A 224 6.64 -2.65 13.79
N VAL A 225 5.68 -1.88 13.31
CA VAL A 225 5.93 -0.60 12.64
C VAL A 225 6.23 0.47 13.68
N LYS A 226 7.37 1.14 13.53
CA LYS A 226 7.72 2.28 14.38
C LYS A 226 7.02 3.54 13.87
N LEU A 227 6.18 4.15 14.70
CA LEU A 227 5.68 5.51 14.44
C LEU A 227 6.79 6.52 14.70
N LEU A 228 6.99 7.42 13.76
CA LEU A 228 8.01 8.49 13.82
C LEU A 228 7.43 9.82 14.31
N GLN A 229 6.10 9.96 14.23
CA GLN A 229 5.34 11.07 14.82
C GLN A 229 4.25 10.52 15.74
N PRO A 230 3.93 11.20 16.85
CA PRO A 230 2.68 10.96 17.55
C PRO A 230 1.51 11.16 16.58
N ASN A 231 0.47 10.33 16.70
CA ASN A 231 -0.75 10.47 15.91
C ASN A 231 -1.37 11.85 16.15
N GLN A 232 -1.01 12.83 15.36
CA GLN A 232 -1.88 13.97 15.12
C GLN A 232 -2.89 13.50 14.08
N TYR A 233 -4.06 13.11 14.53
CA TYR A 233 -5.23 12.98 13.67
C TYR A 233 -5.53 14.39 13.17
N ILE A 234 -5.20 14.65 11.91
CA ILE A 234 -5.67 15.82 11.15
C ILE A 234 -6.97 15.41 10.49
#